data_c03aa135e4d3678501610fdcab7b5777
#
_entry.id   c03aa135e4d3678501610fdcab7b5777
#
_cell.length_a   1.000
_cell.length_b   1.000
_cell.length_c   1.000
_cell.angle_alpha   90.00
_cell.angle_beta   90.00
_cell.angle_gamma   90.00
#
_symmetry.space_group_name_H-M   'P 1'
#
loop_
_entity.id
_entity.type
_entity.pdbx_description
1 polymer ?
#
loop_
_entity_poly.entity_id
_entity_poly.type
_entity_poly.pdbx_seq_one_letter_code
_entity_poly.pdbx_strand_id
1 'polypeptide(L)'
;RRQRQMCIRDRYRSEIYFTPLLSVTEIDAITIRKIIEKEYEKAGIKPEDVDTGAVIITGETARKKNASEVLKSLSGFAGEFVVATAGPDLEGIIAGKGAGVSEFSKEKGVIVANLDIGGGTTNISVFKNGDVIDTACLDIGGRLIKINQKSKEITYISEKMERLVEKLGLNISIGSKVDKNELKKITNIMVDVLEEVVGIKEPSEELELLITNHDLRRDYEIEYISFTGGVADCISNQPENWFQFEDIGFLLGKGIRDSKLTEKKSIFKPDETIRATVVGAGSHTTDISGSTIDVSQDILPMKNVPILKLTEEEENINFNKIDKIIANKLKWFRLENDKQLVALAIKGLRSGSFKYIQDISKLIIKGMEEIINSNDPLIVIVENDMAKVLGQTLKTQLNNNKDIVCIDSIKVSDGDYIDIGKPLAEGKVVPVIIKTLLFNN
;
A
#
# COMPACT_ATOMS: atom_id res chain seq x y z
N ARG A 1 -21.88 -21.86 16.95
CA ARG A 1 -22.58 -20.80 16.20
C ARG A 1 -21.93 -20.78 14.82
N ARG A 2 -22.62 -21.22 13.76
CA ARG A 2 -22.19 -21.10 12.38
C ARG A 2 -22.07 -19.61 12.06
N GLN A 3 -20.85 -19.12 11.84
CA GLN A 3 -20.65 -17.85 11.16
C GLN A 3 -21.28 -17.99 9.76
N ARG A 4 -22.26 -17.12 9.48
CA ARG A 4 -22.76 -16.98 8.11
C ARG A 4 -21.61 -16.36 7.32
N GLN A 5 -20.99 -17.12 6.44
CA GLN A 5 -20.16 -16.56 5.38
C GLN A 5 -21.03 -15.56 4.60
N MET A 6 -20.67 -14.29 4.68
CA MET A 6 -21.28 -13.27 3.85
C MET A 6 -20.77 -13.50 2.42
N CYS A 7 -21.62 -14.00 1.53
CA CYS A 7 -21.30 -14.09 0.12
C CYS A 7 -21.21 -12.67 -0.44
N ILE A 8 -20.02 -12.20 -0.69
CA ILE A 8 -19.79 -10.97 -1.44
C ILE A 8 -20.21 -11.24 -2.88
N ARG A 9 -21.16 -10.45 -3.39
CA ARG A 9 -21.57 -10.50 -4.79
C ARG A 9 -21.29 -9.15 -5.42
N ASP A 10 -20.42 -9.12 -6.42
CA ASP A 10 -20.26 -7.96 -7.28
C ASP A 10 -21.59 -7.64 -7.97
N ARG A 11 -22.12 -6.46 -7.69
CA ARG A 11 -23.31 -5.95 -8.36
C ARG A 11 -22.98 -5.25 -9.66
N TYR A 12 -21.85 -4.57 -9.69
CA TYR A 12 -21.41 -3.77 -10.81
C TYR A 12 -19.90 -3.61 -10.80
N ARG A 13 -19.28 -3.70 -11.97
CA ARG A 13 -17.86 -3.35 -12.20
C ARG A 13 -17.78 -2.33 -13.32
N SER A 14 -17.28 -1.13 -13.04
CA SER A 14 -17.07 -0.10 -14.04
C SER A 14 -16.03 -0.50 -15.07
N GLU A 15 -16.00 0.19 -16.21
CA GLU A 15 -14.85 0.22 -17.10
C GLU A 15 -13.64 0.84 -16.38
N ILE A 16 -12.44 0.59 -16.91
CA ILE A 16 -11.22 1.20 -16.38
C ILE A 16 -10.98 2.52 -17.12
N TYR A 17 -10.93 3.60 -16.37
CA TYR A 17 -10.65 4.93 -16.87
C TYR A 17 -9.23 5.36 -16.54
N PHE A 18 -8.61 6.11 -17.43
CA PHE A 18 -7.40 6.84 -17.08
C PHE A 18 -7.75 8.01 -16.18
N THR A 19 -6.93 8.25 -15.16
CA THR A 19 -7.11 9.41 -14.28
C THR A 19 -7.00 10.70 -15.10
N PRO A 20 -8.06 11.50 -15.19
CA PRO A 20 -8.02 12.77 -15.91
C PRO A 20 -7.08 13.76 -15.22
N LEU A 21 -6.24 14.43 -15.98
CA LEU A 21 -5.30 15.42 -15.49
C LEU A 21 -5.58 16.80 -16.13
N LEU A 22 -5.51 17.86 -15.33
CA LEU A 22 -5.51 19.24 -15.80
C LEU A 22 -4.13 19.63 -16.35
N SER A 23 -3.08 19.10 -15.71
CA SER A 23 -1.69 19.31 -16.08
C SER A 23 -0.84 18.11 -15.64
N VAL A 24 0.46 18.14 -15.91
CA VAL A 24 1.40 17.13 -15.43
C VAL A 24 1.40 17.04 -13.89
N THR A 25 1.02 18.11 -13.18
CA THR A 25 1.07 18.19 -11.71
C THR A 25 -0.29 18.22 -11.02
N GLU A 26 -1.39 18.24 -11.77
CA GLU A 26 -2.73 18.43 -11.19
C GLU A 26 -3.77 17.47 -11.78
N ILE A 27 -4.60 16.92 -10.90
CA ILE A 27 -5.72 16.01 -11.23
C ILE A 27 -6.95 16.84 -11.59
N ASP A 28 -7.71 16.40 -12.60
CA ASP A 28 -9.03 16.96 -12.94
C ASP A 28 -10.13 16.34 -12.09
N ALA A 29 -10.32 16.90 -10.89
CA ALA A 29 -11.35 16.45 -9.96
C ALA A 29 -12.78 16.53 -10.54
N ILE A 30 -13.05 17.53 -11.39
CA ILE A 30 -14.38 17.72 -11.99
C ILE A 30 -14.71 16.58 -12.95
N THR A 31 -13.76 16.23 -13.80
CA THR A 31 -13.94 15.13 -14.75
C THR A 31 -14.01 13.78 -14.02
N ILE A 32 -13.21 13.56 -12.97
CA ILE A 32 -13.33 12.35 -12.14
C ILE A 32 -14.73 12.23 -11.54
N ARG A 33 -15.23 13.31 -10.95
CA ARG A 33 -16.57 13.32 -10.37
C ARG A 33 -17.66 12.95 -11.39
N LYS A 34 -17.59 13.51 -12.60
CA LYS A 34 -18.53 13.18 -13.69
C LYS A 34 -18.44 11.70 -14.12
N ILE A 35 -17.24 11.13 -14.12
CA ILE A 35 -17.05 9.69 -14.39
C ILE A 35 -17.75 8.87 -13.31
N ILE A 36 -17.54 9.21 -12.03
CA ILE A 36 -18.15 8.49 -10.91
C ILE A 36 -19.68 8.59 -10.97
N GLU A 37 -20.24 9.79 -11.18
CA GLU A 37 -21.67 10.00 -11.32
C GLU A 37 -22.28 9.14 -12.43
N LYS A 38 -21.64 9.11 -13.60
CA LYS A 38 -22.06 8.27 -14.73
C LYS A 38 -22.00 6.77 -14.40
N GLU A 39 -21.01 6.33 -13.65
CA GLU A 39 -20.90 4.92 -13.26
C GLU A 39 -21.95 4.55 -12.20
N TYR A 40 -22.32 5.45 -11.28
CA TYR A 40 -23.46 5.26 -10.38
C TYR A 40 -24.78 5.10 -11.16
N GLU A 41 -25.01 5.96 -12.18
CA GLU A 41 -26.18 5.85 -13.05
C GLU A 41 -26.24 4.50 -13.79
N LYS A 42 -25.11 4.07 -14.38
CA LYS A 42 -25.01 2.76 -15.06
C LYS A 42 -25.24 1.59 -14.11
N ALA A 43 -24.76 1.69 -12.88
CA ALA A 43 -24.95 0.68 -11.85
C ALA A 43 -26.39 0.62 -11.31
N GLY A 44 -27.19 1.67 -11.54
CA GLY A 44 -28.53 1.82 -10.97
C GLY A 44 -28.51 1.97 -9.45
N ILE A 45 -27.43 2.56 -8.90
CA ILE A 45 -27.21 2.78 -7.47
C ILE A 45 -27.18 4.29 -7.25
N LYS A 46 -27.85 4.76 -6.20
CA LYS A 46 -27.75 6.15 -5.76
C LYS A 46 -26.64 6.29 -4.72
N PRO A 47 -25.91 7.43 -4.68
CA PRO A 47 -24.87 7.65 -3.66
C PRO A 47 -25.37 7.47 -2.21
N GLU A 48 -26.62 7.86 -1.93
CA GLU A 48 -27.26 7.71 -0.61
C GLU A 48 -27.59 6.26 -0.23
N ASP A 49 -27.59 5.33 -1.20
CA ASP A 49 -27.80 3.90 -0.96
C ASP A 49 -26.50 3.17 -0.59
N VAL A 50 -25.37 3.89 -0.60
CA VAL A 50 -24.05 3.31 -0.30
C VAL A 50 -23.70 3.55 1.16
N ASP A 51 -23.71 2.50 1.95
CA ASP A 51 -23.39 2.58 3.38
C ASP A 51 -21.92 2.96 3.63
N THR A 52 -21.01 2.44 2.78
CA THR A 52 -19.57 2.67 2.96
C THR A 52 -18.82 2.41 1.65
N GLY A 53 -17.61 2.95 1.56
CA GLY A 53 -16.71 2.76 0.43
C GLY A 53 -15.27 3.18 0.73
N ALA A 54 -14.40 3.04 -0.26
CA ALA A 54 -13.04 3.52 -0.18
C ALA A 54 -12.65 4.29 -1.45
N VAL A 55 -11.91 5.38 -1.28
CA VAL A 55 -11.22 6.09 -2.35
C VAL A 55 -9.74 6.04 -2.05
N ILE A 56 -8.98 5.40 -2.92
CA ILE A 56 -7.54 5.26 -2.78
C ILE A 56 -6.89 5.97 -3.96
N ILE A 57 -5.99 6.91 -3.69
CA ILE A 57 -5.11 7.48 -4.70
C ILE A 57 -3.72 6.89 -4.48
N THR A 58 -3.14 6.31 -5.53
CA THR A 58 -1.88 5.56 -5.48
C THR A 58 -0.91 6.04 -6.57
N GLY A 59 0.32 5.58 -6.49
CA GLY A 59 1.35 5.77 -7.50
C GLY A 59 1.63 7.23 -7.84
N GLU A 60 1.90 7.50 -9.11
CA GLU A 60 2.21 8.86 -9.60
C GLU A 60 1.07 9.87 -9.34
N THR A 61 -0.19 9.41 -9.29
CA THR A 61 -1.34 10.27 -9.02
C THR A 61 -1.34 10.81 -7.59
N ALA A 62 -0.84 10.04 -6.61
CA ALA A 62 -0.72 10.46 -5.22
C ALA A 62 0.30 11.60 -5.03
N ARG A 63 1.26 11.73 -5.95
CA ARG A 63 2.29 12.77 -5.96
C ARG A 63 1.81 14.11 -6.53
N LYS A 64 0.58 14.19 -7.08
CA LYS A 64 0.05 15.43 -7.66
C LYS A 64 -0.29 16.43 -6.56
N LYS A 65 -0.08 17.73 -6.85
CA LYS A 65 -0.23 18.83 -5.90
C LYS A 65 -1.61 18.89 -5.22
N ASN A 66 -2.65 18.53 -5.95
CA ASN A 66 -4.02 18.58 -5.47
C ASN A 66 -4.63 17.23 -5.10
N ALA A 67 -3.82 16.17 -4.95
CA ALA A 67 -4.30 14.81 -4.63
C ALA A 67 -5.16 14.77 -3.37
N SER A 68 -4.72 15.41 -2.28
CA SER A 68 -5.46 15.49 -1.02
C SER A 68 -6.78 16.25 -1.12
N GLU A 69 -6.85 17.32 -1.93
CA GLU A 69 -8.08 18.07 -2.14
C GLU A 69 -9.10 17.27 -2.96
N VAL A 70 -8.61 16.56 -3.99
CA VAL A 70 -9.44 15.66 -4.81
C VAL A 70 -10.02 14.55 -3.95
N LEU A 71 -9.21 13.93 -3.09
CA LEU A 71 -9.66 12.92 -2.14
C LEU A 71 -10.78 13.45 -1.23
N LYS A 72 -10.57 14.60 -0.60
CA LYS A 72 -11.58 15.23 0.27
C LYS A 72 -12.87 15.54 -0.47
N SER A 73 -12.78 15.98 -1.73
CA SER A 73 -13.98 16.28 -2.54
C SER A 73 -14.76 15.02 -2.92
N LEU A 74 -14.08 13.90 -3.13
CA LEU A 74 -14.70 12.62 -3.48
C LEU A 74 -15.26 11.89 -2.25
N SER A 75 -14.63 12.02 -1.08
CA SER A 75 -15.11 11.37 0.16
C SER A 75 -16.47 11.89 0.61
N GLY A 76 -16.81 13.14 0.33
CA GLY A 76 -18.14 13.70 0.63
C GLY A 76 -19.23 13.31 -0.36
N PHE A 77 -18.88 12.61 -1.44
CA PHE A 77 -19.82 12.31 -2.53
C PHE A 77 -20.68 11.07 -2.28
N ALA A 78 -20.22 10.12 -1.48
CA ALA A 78 -20.96 8.89 -1.21
C ALA A 78 -20.65 8.33 0.18
N GLY A 79 -21.44 8.72 1.18
CA GLY A 79 -21.40 8.10 2.51
C GLY A 79 -20.07 8.26 3.27
N GLU A 80 -19.84 7.38 4.26
CA GLU A 80 -18.58 7.36 5.03
C GLU A 80 -17.49 6.57 4.27
N PHE A 81 -16.77 7.26 3.40
CA PHE A 81 -15.67 6.66 2.64
C PHE A 81 -14.35 6.67 3.42
N VAL A 82 -13.60 5.58 3.32
CA VAL A 82 -12.19 5.58 3.66
C VAL A 82 -11.46 6.37 2.59
N VAL A 83 -10.74 7.38 3.02
CA VAL A 83 -9.91 8.20 2.14
C VAL A 83 -8.47 7.91 2.48
N ALA A 84 -7.77 7.26 1.59
CA ALA A 84 -6.38 6.90 1.80
C ALA A 84 -5.50 7.38 0.64
N THR A 85 -4.44 8.09 0.98
CA THR A 85 -3.30 8.24 0.09
C THR A 85 -2.31 7.15 0.49
N ALA A 86 -2.19 6.11 -0.33
CA ALA A 86 -1.21 5.08 -0.09
C ALA A 86 0.13 5.49 -0.71
N GLY A 87 1.18 5.56 0.11
CA GLY A 87 2.53 5.55 -0.40
C GLY A 87 2.81 4.23 -1.13
N PRO A 88 3.91 4.15 -1.89
CA PRO A 88 4.21 2.98 -2.73
C PRO A 88 4.29 1.67 -1.94
N ASP A 89 4.84 1.71 -0.74
CA ASP A 89 4.95 0.53 0.12
C ASP A 89 3.57 0.02 0.57
N LEU A 90 2.71 0.93 1.03
CA LEU A 90 1.35 0.60 1.46
C LEU A 90 0.49 0.14 0.27
N GLU A 91 0.67 0.74 -0.92
CA GLU A 91 0.01 0.31 -2.15
C GLU A 91 0.37 -1.15 -2.48
N GLY A 92 1.67 -1.50 -2.43
CA GLY A 92 2.13 -2.87 -2.63
C GLY A 92 1.55 -3.86 -1.62
N ILE A 93 1.46 -3.46 -0.34
CA ILE A 93 0.85 -4.27 0.72
C ILE A 93 -0.63 -4.53 0.43
N ILE A 94 -1.39 -3.49 0.10
CA ILE A 94 -2.82 -3.59 -0.20
C ILE A 94 -3.04 -4.47 -1.43
N ALA A 95 -2.25 -4.28 -2.49
CA ALA A 95 -2.33 -5.09 -3.72
C ALA A 95 -2.03 -6.57 -3.45
N GLY A 96 -0.96 -6.87 -2.70
CA GLY A 96 -0.58 -8.25 -2.38
C GLY A 96 -1.62 -8.97 -1.52
N LYS A 97 -2.23 -8.26 -0.58
CA LYS A 97 -3.34 -8.80 0.22
C LYS A 97 -4.59 -8.99 -0.64
N GLY A 98 -5.01 -7.97 -1.40
CA GLY A 98 -6.17 -8.07 -2.30
C GLY A 98 -6.03 -9.14 -3.37
N ALA A 99 -4.82 -9.56 -3.68
CA ALA A 99 -4.49 -10.68 -4.56
C ALA A 99 -4.49 -12.06 -3.86
N GLY A 100 -4.74 -12.12 -2.53
CA GLY A 100 -4.72 -13.36 -1.75
C GLY A 100 -3.31 -13.88 -1.43
N VAL A 101 -2.26 -13.08 -1.66
CA VAL A 101 -0.86 -13.51 -1.45
C VAL A 101 -0.54 -13.70 0.02
N SER A 102 -1.11 -12.86 0.89
CA SER A 102 -0.98 -12.97 2.35
C SER A 102 -1.53 -14.30 2.86
N GLU A 103 -2.76 -14.64 2.47
CA GLU A 103 -3.43 -15.89 2.82
C GLU A 103 -2.66 -17.10 2.30
N PHE A 104 -2.24 -17.07 1.03
CA PHE A 104 -1.44 -18.14 0.44
C PHE A 104 -0.12 -18.35 1.19
N SER A 105 0.58 -17.26 1.53
CA SER A 105 1.81 -17.33 2.33
C SER A 105 1.58 -18.01 3.68
N LYS A 106 0.47 -17.68 4.35
CA LYS A 106 0.08 -18.25 5.64
C LYS A 106 -0.29 -19.74 5.53
N GLU A 107 -1.10 -20.09 4.54
CA GLU A 107 -1.57 -21.48 4.35
C GLU A 107 -0.44 -22.44 3.97
N LYS A 108 0.50 -21.97 3.15
CA LYS A 108 1.62 -22.79 2.67
C LYS A 108 2.87 -22.72 3.57
N GLY A 109 2.96 -21.70 4.44
CA GLY A 109 4.16 -21.46 5.26
C GLY A 109 5.38 -21.05 4.44
N VAL A 110 5.17 -20.36 3.30
CA VAL A 110 6.20 -19.95 2.33
C VAL A 110 6.40 -18.45 2.29
N ILE A 111 7.53 -17.99 1.77
CA ILE A 111 7.80 -16.58 1.50
C ILE A 111 7.38 -16.25 0.05
N VAL A 112 6.47 -15.28 -0.08
CA VAL A 112 5.87 -14.87 -1.35
C VAL A 112 6.06 -13.38 -1.58
N ALA A 113 6.57 -12.99 -2.75
CA ALA A 113 6.59 -11.60 -3.18
C ALA A 113 5.46 -11.31 -4.17
N ASN A 114 4.70 -10.25 -3.93
CA ASN A 114 3.79 -9.70 -4.92
C ASN A 114 4.45 -8.53 -5.63
N LEU A 115 4.48 -8.56 -6.95
CA LEU A 115 4.95 -7.49 -7.81
C LEU A 115 3.74 -6.81 -8.44
N ASP A 116 3.33 -5.65 -7.91
CA ASP A 116 2.23 -4.85 -8.44
C ASP A 116 2.74 -3.89 -9.50
N ILE A 117 2.68 -4.32 -10.77
CA ILE A 117 3.27 -3.63 -11.90
C ILE A 117 2.22 -2.77 -12.59
N GLY A 118 2.26 -1.48 -12.28
CA GLY A 118 1.36 -0.48 -12.83
C GLY A 118 1.85 0.19 -14.10
N GLY A 119 1.38 1.41 -14.33
CA GLY A 119 1.83 2.22 -15.46
C GLY A 119 3.18 2.87 -15.23
N GLY A 120 3.44 3.40 -14.04
CA GLY A 120 4.67 4.15 -13.71
C GLY A 120 5.61 3.41 -12.76
N THR A 121 5.07 2.57 -11.89
CA THR A 121 5.82 1.94 -10.81
C THR A 121 5.54 0.45 -10.71
N THR A 122 6.47 -0.26 -10.09
CA THR A 122 6.29 -1.61 -9.55
C THR A 122 6.41 -1.51 -8.04
N ASN A 123 5.32 -1.77 -7.33
CA ASN A 123 5.30 -1.83 -5.87
C ASN A 123 5.40 -3.28 -5.43
N ILE A 124 6.39 -3.59 -4.60
CA ILE A 124 6.68 -4.95 -4.17
C ILE A 124 6.36 -5.08 -2.70
N SER A 125 5.67 -6.16 -2.33
CA SER A 125 5.43 -6.55 -0.94
C SER A 125 5.76 -8.02 -0.75
N VAL A 126 6.46 -8.32 0.34
CA VAL A 126 6.89 -9.68 0.67
C VAL A 126 6.16 -10.17 1.91
N PHE A 127 5.53 -11.33 1.80
CA PHE A 127 4.73 -11.95 2.86
C PHE A 127 5.39 -13.23 3.38
N LYS A 128 5.34 -13.42 4.70
CA LYS A 128 5.74 -14.65 5.39
C LYS A 128 4.69 -14.96 6.47
N ASN A 129 4.11 -16.15 6.43
CA ASN A 129 3.06 -16.58 7.37
C ASN A 129 1.86 -15.64 7.44
N GLY A 130 1.57 -14.92 6.35
CA GLY A 130 0.47 -13.95 6.28
C GLY A 130 0.85 -12.52 6.65
N ASP A 131 1.98 -12.30 7.29
CA ASP A 131 2.46 -10.98 7.69
C ASP A 131 3.40 -10.38 6.64
N VAL A 132 3.38 -9.06 6.50
CA VAL A 132 4.31 -8.32 5.63
C VAL A 132 5.67 -8.24 6.32
N ILE A 133 6.72 -8.73 5.66
CA ILE A 133 8.08 -8.70 6.20
C ILE A 133 8.98 -7.68 5.51
N ASP A 134 8.65 -7.29 4.27
CA ASP A 134 9.46 -6.34 3.50
C ASP A 134 8.66 -5.70 2.36
N THR A 135 9.14 -4.54 1.86
CA THR A 135 8.58 -3.82 0.72
C THR A 135 9.69 -3.19 -0.11
N ALA A 136 9.40 -2.91 -1.39
CA ALA A 136 10.25 -2.11 -2.26
C ALA A 136 9.41 -1.42 -3.34
N CYS A 137 9.92 -0.34 -3.92
CA CYS A 137 9.29 0.33 -5.05
C CYS A 137 10.32 0.69 -6.12
N LEU A 138 9.96 0.42 -7.37
CA LEU A 138 10.77 0.68 -8.54
C LEU A 138 10.02 1.54 -9.55
N ASP A 139 10.73 2.42 -10.26
CA ASP A 139 10.21 3.13 -11.44
C ASP A 139 10.25 2.18 -12.65
N ILE A 140 9.47 1.12 -12.58
CA ILE A 140 9.25 0.14 -13.64
C ILE A 140 7.75 0.00 -13.87
N GLY A 141 7.29 0.25 -15.09
CA GLY A 141 5.88 0.19 -15.44
C GLY A 141 5.62 0.32 -16.94
N GLY A 142 4.40 0.02 -17.35
CA GLY A 142 4.02 -0.02 -18.76
C GLY A 142 4.00 1.33 -19.46
N ARG A 143 3.83 2.45 -18.71
CA ARG A 143 3.62 3.80 -19.29
C ARG A 143 4.79 4.76 -19.12
N LEU A 144 5.94 4.27 -18.74
CA LEU A 144 7.16 5.07 -18.67
C LEU A 144 7.63 5.55 -20.04
N ILE A 145 7.18 4.88 -21.11
CA ILE A 145 7.28 5.33 -22.51
C ILE A 145 5.88 5.22 -23.13
N LYS A 146 5.34 6.36 -23.61
CA LYS A 146 4.05 6.39 -24.30
C LYS A 146 4.22 6.52 -25.81
N ILE A 147 3.32 5.88 -26.55
CA ILE A 147 3.41 5.72 -27.99
C ILE A 147 2.04 6.02 -28.59
N ASN A 148 1.98 6.92 -29.55
CA ASN A 148 0.75 7.14 -30.28
C ASN A 148 0.42 5.92 -31.16
N GLN A 149 -0.74 5.33 -30.97
CA GLN A 149 -1.16 4.11 -31.66
C GLN A 149 -1.24 4.26 -33.17
N LYS A 150 -1.65 5.44 -33.66
CA LYS A 150 -1.85 5.72 -35.10
C LYS A 150 -0.56 6.10 -35.77
N SER A 151 0.13 7.12 -35.25
CA SER A 151 1.37 7.63 -35.85
C SER A 151 2.59 6.75 -35.58
N LYS A 152 2.52 5.87 -34.57
CA LYS A 152 3.66 5.06 -34.06
C LYS A 152 4.83 5.94 -33.63
N GLU A 153 4.57 7.09 -33.08
CA GLU A 153 5.55 8.00 -32.55
C GLU A 153 5.58 7.96 -31.03
N ILE A 154 6.76 8.14 -30.46
CA ILE A 154 6.94 8.24 -29.01
C ILE A 154 6.46 9.61 -28.58
N THR A 155 5.51 9.66 -27.67
CA THR A 155 4.86 10.89 -27.19
C THR A 155 5.31 11.30 -25.78
N TYR A 156 5.90 10.38 -25.03
CA TYR A 156 6.37 10.63 -23.67
C TYR A 156 7.46 9.61 -23.30
N ILE A 157 8.45 10.08 -22.56
CA ILE A 157 9.47 9.26 -21.90
C ILE A 157 9.64 9.84 -20.49
N SER A 158 9.63 8.99 -19.47
CA SER A 158 9.88 9.43 -18.10
C SER A 158 11.37 9.77 -17.90
N GLU A 159 11.66 10.65 -16.95
CA GLU A 159 13.03 11.15 -16.70
C GLU A 159 14.06 10.02 -16.47
N LYS A 160 13.72 9.01 -15.68
CA LYS A 160 14.63 7.87 -15.45
C LYS A 160 14.80 7.02 -16.70
N MET A 161 13.76 6.92 -17.53
CA MET A 161 13.89 6.23 -18.84
C MET A 161 14.73 7.03 -19.83
N GLU A 162 14.67 8.35 -19.83
CA GLU A 162 15.57 9.19 -20.64
C GLU A 162 17.03 8.94 -20.26
N ARG A 163 17.34 8.93 -18.95
CA ARG A 163 18.69 8.61 -18.45
C ARG A 163 19.15 7.19 -18.86
N LEU A 164 18.24 6.22 -18.84
CA LEU A 164 18.53 4.86 -19.26
C LEU A 164 18.79 4.79 -20.77
N VAL A 165 17.99 5.48 -21.59
CA VAL A 165 18.16 5.61 -23.04
C VAL A 165 19.52 6.21 -23.37
N GLU A 166 19.92 7.29 -22.71
CA GLU A 166 21.22 7.94 -22.86
C GLU A 166 22.39 7.00 -22.48
N LYS A 167 22.29 6.36 -21.30
CA LYS A 167 23.31 5.41 -20.81
C LYS A 167 23.55 4.26 -21.79
N LEU A 168 22.50 3.79 -22.43
CA LEU A 168 22.55 2.68 -23.38
C LEU A 168 22.84 3.10 -24.83
N GLY A 169 22.89 4.41 -25.11
CA GLY A 169 23.09 4.93 -26.46
C GLY A 169 21.97 4.53 -27.45
N LEU A 170 20.71 4.48 -26.96
CA LEU A 170 19.57 4.06 -27.77
C LEU A 170 18.99 5.24 -28.58
N ASN A 171 18.47 4.95 -29.78
CA ASN A 171 17.83 5.94 -30.63
C ASN A 171 16.33 6.07 -30.30
N ILE A 172 16.02 6.44 -29.05
CA ILE A 172 14.67 6.65 -28.54
C ILE A 172 14.54 8.09 -28.10
N SER A 173 13.60 8.84 -28.71
CA SER A 173 13.32 10.23 -28.34
C SER A 173 11.87 10.59 -28.62
N ILE A 174 11.36 11.61 -27.93
CA ILE A 174 10.01 12.13 -28.18
C ILE A 174 9.93 12.60 -29.64
N GLY A 175 8.87 12.19 -30.35
CA GLY A 175 8.64 12.46 -31.77
C GLY A 175 9.29 11.46 -32.73
N SER A 176 10.19 10.59 -32.26
CA SER A 176 10.76 9.53 -33.11
C SER A 176 9.76 8.41 -33.37
N LYS A 177 9.93 7.72 -34.49
CA LYS A 177 9.17 6.49 -34.79
C LYS A 177 9.65 5.36 -33.89
N VAL A 178 8.73 4.50 -33.48
CA VAL A 178 9.00 3.35 -32.64
C VAL A 178 9.88 2.35 -33.35
N ASP A 179 11.03 2.03 -32.77
CA ASP A 179 11.78 0.81 -33.04
C ASP A 179 11.50 -0.21 -31.90
N LYS A 180 10.81 -1.28 -32.27
CA LYS A 180 10.45 -2.34 -31.32
C LYS A 180 11.67 -3.03 -30.71
N ASN A 181 12.80 -3.12 -31.43
CA ASN A 181 14.00 -3.76 -30.90
C ASN A 181 14.70 -2.86 -29.88
N GLU A 182 14.72 -1.54 -30.12
CA GLU A 182 15.25 -0.58 -29.15
C GLU A 182 14.41 -0.59 -27.87
N LEU A 183 13.07 -0.59 -27.99
CA LEU A 183 12.17 -0.68 -26.83
C LEU A 183 12.33 -2.00 -26.05
N LYS A 184 12.59 -3.10 -26.75
CA LYS A 184 12.89 -4.39 -26.10
C LYS A 184 14.15 -4.35 -25.24
N LYS A 185 15.19 -3.60 -25.65
CA LYS A 185 16.40 -3.46 -24.84
C LYS A 185 16.07 -2.81 -23.50
N ILE A 186 15.24 -1.74 -23.50
CA ILE A 186 14.80 -1.09 -22.28
C ILE A 186 13.95 -2.04 -21.41
N THR A 187 12.94 -2.70 -22.00
CA THR A 187 12.09 -3.62 -21.24
C THR A 187 12.86 -4.82 -20.69
N ASN A 188 13.89 -5.29 -21.39
CA ASN A 188 14.77 -6.35 -20.88
C ASN A 188 15.56 -5.89 -19.65
N ILE A 189 16.07 -4.66 -19.63
CA ILE A 189 16.75 -4.11 -18.44
C ILE A 189 15.76 -3.96 -17.28
N MET A 190 14.53 -3.48 -17.53
CA MET A 190 13.49 -3.45 -16.49
C MET A 190 13.27 -4.84 -15.89
N VAL A 191 13.21 -5.88 -16.73
CA VAL A 191 13.06 -7.27 -16.29
C VAL A 191 14.27 -7.76 -15.53
N ASP A 192 15.49 -7.43 -15.99
CA ASP A 192 16.72 -7.77 -15.31
C ASP A 192 16.75 -7.18 -13.89
N VAL A 193 16.33 -5.93 -13.73
CA VAL A 193 16.21 -5.27 -12.43
C VAL A 193 15.14 -5.95 -11.54
N LEU A 194 14.01 -6.40 -12.10
CA LEU A 194 13.05 -7.20 -11.34
C LEU A 194 13.65 -8.53 -10.87
N GLU A 195 14.48 -9.18 -11.69
CA GLU A 195 15.23 -10.40 -11.32
C GLU A 195 16.24 -10.13 -10.19
N GLU A 196 16.88 -8.97 -10.20
CA GLU A 196 17.82 -8.53 -9.14
C GLU A 196 17.12 -8.32 -7.81
N VAL A 197 16.00 -7.58 -7.82
CA VAL A 197 15.24 -7.27 -6.59
C VAL A 197 14.75 -8.54 -5.90
N VAL A 198 14.26 -9.53 -6.66
CA VAL A 198 13.79 -10.80 -6.08
C VAL A 198 14.92 -11.82 -5.83
N GLY A 199 16.18 -11.42 -5.97
CA GLY A 199 17.35 -12.23 -5.61
C GLY A 199 17.72 -13.32 -6.62
N ILE A 200 17.33 -13.18 -7.89
CA ILE A 200 17.75 -14.10 -8.99
C ILE A 200 19.09 -13.68 -9.57
N LYS A 201 19.38 -12.38 -9.59
CA LYS A 201 20.63 -11.77 -10.05
C LYS A 201 21.24 -10.89 -8.97
N GLU A 202 22.54 -10.62 -9.09
CA GLU A 202 23.22 -9.62 -8.26
C GLU A 202 22.78 -8.20 -8.66
N PRO A 203 22.74 -7.25 -7.69
CA PRO A 203 22.37 -5.86 -7.95
C PRO A 203 23.29 -5.17 -8.96
N SER A 204 22.71 -4.37 -9.86
CA SER A 204 23.40 -3.57 -10.87
C SER A 204 23.25 -2.06 -10.61
N GLU A 205 23.95 -1.23 -11.39
CA GLU A 205 23.76 0.23 -11.38
C GLU A 205 22.35 0.63 -11.89
N GLU A 206 21.73 -0.19 -12.73
CA GLU A 206 20.38 0.01 -13.23
C GLU A 206 19.36 -0.14 -12.11
N LEU A 207 19.57 -1.04 -11.16
CA LEU A 207 18.75 -1.15 -9.95
C LEU A 207 18.83 0.15 -9.13
N GLU A 208 20.02 0.70 -8.88
CA GLU A 208 20.18 1.97 -8.18
C GLU A 208 19.48 3.13 -8.88
N LEU A 209 19.47 3.15 -10.21
CA LEU A 209 18.79 4.16 -11.01
C LEU A 209 17.26 4.04 -10.89
N LEU A 210 16.74 2.81 -10.94
CA LEU A 210 15.30 2.56 -11.03
C LEU A 210 14.62 2.44 -9.68
N ILE A 211 15.36 2.26 -8.59
CA ILE A 211 14.79 2.22 -7.24
C ILE A 211 14.15 3.57 -6.89
N THR A 212 12.99 3.54 -6.23
CA THR A 212 12.26 4.76 -5.82
C THR A 212 12.54 5.12 -4.37
N ASN A 213 12.51 4.13 -3.46
CA ASN A 213 12.68 4.35 -2.03
C ASN A 213 13.78 3.48 -1.43
N HIS A 214 13.64 2.17 -1.44
CA HIS A 214 14.61 1.20 -0.91
C HIS A 214 14.48 -0.14 -1.63
N ASP A 215 15.53 -0.94 -1.57
CA ASP A 215 15.55 -2.32 -2.07
C ASP A 215 15.04 -3.29 -0.99
N LEU A 216 14.70 -4.52 -1.41
CA LEU A 216 14.40 -5.61 -0.50
C LEU A 216 15.66 -6.04 0.26
N ARG A 217 15.50 -6.47 1.50
CA ARG A 217 16.57 -7.10 2.26
C ARG A 217 16.98 -8.42 1.61
N ARG A 218 18.22 -8.85 1.88
CA ARG A 218 18.80 -10.06 1.28
C ARG A 218 18.96 -11.20 2.31
N ASP A 219 18.25 -11.14 3.45
CA ASP A 219 18.35 -12.08 4.58
C ASP A 219 17.28 -13.19 4.55
N TYR A 220 16.51 -13.28 3.47
CA TYR A 220 15.51 -14.32 3.21
C TYR A 220 15.46 -14.70 1.72
N GLU A 221 14.89 -15.87 1.44
CA GLU A 221 14.70 -16.33 0.05
C GLU A 221 13.22 -16.27 -0.33
N ILE A 222 12.90 -15.62 -1.44
CA ILE A 222 11.56 -15.59 -2.04
C ILE A 222 11.34 -16.92 -2.78
N GLU A 223 10.35 -17.69 -2.38
CA GLU A 223 10.00 -18.98 -2.98
C GLU A 223 8.98 -18.84 -4.10
N TYR A 224 7.99 -17.95 -3.90
CA TYR A 224 6.91 -17.70 -4.84
C TYR A 224 6.87 -16.24 -5.23
N ILE A 225 6.43 -16.00 -6.48
CA ILE A 225 6.13 -14.65 -6.99
C ILE A 225 4.68 -14.60 -7.46
N SER A 226 4.03 -13.47 -7.21
CA SER A 226 2.73 -13.12 -7.78
C SER A 226 2.85 -11.82 -8.56
N PHE A 227 2.03 -11.66 -9.59
CA PHE A 227 1.96 -10.45 -10.40
C PHE A 227 0.57 -9.85 -10.34
N THR A 228 0.49 -8.56 -10.00
CA THR A 228 -0.73 -7.73 -10.01
C THR A 228 -0.50 -6.46 -10.81
N GLY A 229 -1.51 -5.60 -10.92
CA GLY A 229 -1.46 -4.37 -11.70
C GLY A 229 -1.72 -4.59 -13.19
N GLY A 230 -1.73 -3.49 -13.95
CA GLY A 230 -2.11 -3.49 -15.37
C GLY A 230 -1.18 -4.29 -16.28
N VAL A 231 0.11 -4.42 -15.91
CA VAL A 231 1.08 -5.22 -16.70
C VAL A 231 0.92 -6.72 -16.44
N ALA A 232 0.35 -7.14 -15.29
CA ALA A 232 0.12 -8.56 -15.01
C ALA A 232 -0.75 -9.22 -16.10
N ASP A 233 -1.78 -8.52 -16.56
CA ASP A 233 -2.63 -9.01 -17.65
C ASP A 233 -1.85 -9.15 -18.98
N CYS A 234 -0.84 -8.29 -19.18
CA CYS A 234 0.03 -8.35 -20.35
C CYS A 234 1.02 -9.54 -20.31
N ILE A 235 1.33 -10.09 -19.14
CA ILE A 235 2.18 -11.29 -18.99
C ILE A 235 1.48 -12.50 -19.61
N SER A 236 0.19 -12.68 -19.33
CA SER A 236 -0.58 -13.85 -19.77
C SER A 236 -1.12 -13.73 -21.19
N ASN A 237 -1.37 -12.52 -21.66
CA ASN A 237 -2.01 -12.25 -22.93
C ASN A 237 -1.01 -11.91 -24.03
N GLN A 238 -1.31 -12.38 -25.27
CA GLN A 238 -0.59 -11.94 -26.46
C GLN A 238 -1.47 -10.92 -27.21
N PRO A 239 -0.98 -9.71 -27.46
CA PRO A 239 -1.77 -8.70 -28.16
C PRO A 239 -1.74 -8.91 -29.68
N GLU A 240 -2.82 -8.57 -30.35
CA GLU A 240 -2.83 -8.38 -31.80
C GLU A 240 -1.97 -7.17 -32.19
N ASN A 241 -2.05 -6.10 -31.37
CA ASN A 241 -1.26 -4.89 -31.51
C ASN A 241 -0.46 -4.62 -30.24
N TRP A 242 0.86 -4.64 -30.31
CA TRP A 242 1.80 -4.43 -29.19
C TRP A 242 1.65 -3.07 -28.49
N PHE A 243 1.06 -2.10 -29.15
CA PHE A 243 0.86 -0.74 -28.63
C PHE A 243 -0.63 -0.37 -28.53
N GLN A 244 -1.50 -1.35 -28.30
CA GLN A 244 -2.93 -1.10 -28.17
C GLN A 244 -3.30 -0.20 -26.98
N PHE A 245 -2.48 -0.17 -25.93
CA PHE A 245 -2.64 0.71 -24.78
C PHE A 245 -1.80 1.99 -24.86
N GLU A 246 -1.25 2.28 -26.05
CA GLU A 246 -0.39 3.44 -26.29
C GLU A 246 0.84 3.51 -25.38
N ASP A 247 1.39 2.35 -25.00
CA ASP A 247 2.51 2.19 -24.06
C ASP A 247 3.35 0.93 -24.37
N ILE A 248 4.35 0.66 -23.50
CA ILE A 248 5.24 -0.50 -23.61
C ILE A 248 4.81 -1.70 -22.74
N GLY A 249 3.64 -1.67 -22.12
CA GLY A 249 3.18 -2.69 -21.15
C GLY A 249 3.23 -4.11 -21.69
N PHE A 250 2.81 -4.35 -22.94
CA PHE A 250 2.89 -5.67 -23.55
C PHE A 250 4.33 -6.13 -23.83
N LEU A 251 5.26 -5.22 -24.14
CA LEU A 251 6.67 -5.57 -24.29
C LEU A 251 7.28 -5.98 -22.96
N LEU A 252 6.97 -5.24 -21.91
CA LEU A 252 7.38 -5.54 -20.54
C LEU A 252 6.77 -6.87 -20.05
N GLY A 253 5.46 -7.07 -20.22
CA GLY A 253 4.78 -8.31 -19.86
C GLY A 253 5.36 -9.53 -20.60
N LYS A 254 5.68 -9.39 -21.89
CA LYS A 254 6.38 -10.44 -22.63
C LYS A 254 7.78 -10.69 -22.07
N GLY A 255 8.53 -9.65 -21.77
CA GLY A 255 9.85 -9.76 -21.17
C GLY A 255 9.81 -10.55 -19.86
N ILE A 256 8.85 -10.24 -18.96
CA ILE A 256 8.65 -10.95 -17.72
C ILE A 256 8.30 -12.43 -17.96
N ARG A 257 7.37 -12.71 -18.87
CA ARG A 257 6.99 -14.09 -19.20
C ARG A 257 8.16 -14.93 -19.69
N ASP A 258 9.03 -14.35 -20.50
CA ASP A 258 10.16 -15.04 -21.13
C ASP A 258 11.44 -14.98 -20.25
N SER A 259 11.35 -14.55 -18.97
CA SER A 259 12.46 -14.27 -18.06
C SER A 259 12.70 -15.38 -17.03
N LYS A 260 13.78 -15.27 -16.28
CA LYS A 260 14.09 -16.16 -15.15
C LYS A 260 13.13 -16.00 -13.97
N LEU A 261 12.35 -14.90 -13.90
CA LEU A 261 11.28 -14.74 -12.89
C LEU A 261 10.29 -15.91 -12.95
N THR A 262 9.83 -16.24 -14.15
CA THR A 262 8.87 -17.33 -14.38
C THR A 262 9.49 -18.70 -14.51
N GLU A 263 10.81 -18.78 -14.80
CA GLU A 263 11.55 -20.03 -14.92
C GLU A 263 12.03 -20.55 -13.56
N LYS A 264 12.55 -19.66 -12.70
CA LYS A 264 13.22 -20.04 -11.45
C LYS A 264 12.34 -19.93 -10.20
N LYS A 265 11.26 -19.18 -10.24
CA LYS A 265 10.36 -19.00 -9.10
C LYS A 265 9.01 -19.66 -9.37
N SER A 266 8.41 -20.20 -8.35
CA SER A 266 7.03 -20.69 -8.43
C SER A 266 6.07 -19.51 -8.55
N ILE A 267 5.08 -19.61 -9.44
CA ILE A 267 4.14 -18.51 -9.67
C ILE A 267 2.83 -18.80 -8.94
N PHE A 268 2.47 -17.92 -8.03
CA PHE A 268 1.12 -17.84 -7.49
C PHE A 268 0.27 -16.98 -8.43
N LYS A 269 -0.81 -17.55 -8.96
CA LYS A 269 -1.76 -16.82 -9.83
C LYS A 269 -2.88 -16.28 -8.97
N PRO A 270 -2.99 -14.95 -8.81
CA PRO A 270 -4.10 -14.35 -8.08
C PRO A 270 -5.40 -14.41 -8.89
N ASP A 271 -6.53 -14.44 -8.20
CA ASP A 271 -7.85 -14.35 -8.84
C ASP A 271 -8.11 -12.94 -9.41
N GLU A 272 -7.53 -11.91 -8.78
CA GLU A 272 -7.62 -10.51 -9.23
C GLU A 272 -6.23 -9.94 -9.52
N THR A 273 -6.08 -9.28 -10.66
CA THR A 273 -4.82 -8.66 -11.11
C THR A 273 -4.87 -7.14 -11.04
N ILE A 274 -5.45 -6.50 -12.06
CA ILE A 274 -5.51 -5.03 -12.16
C ILE A 274 -6.37 -4.39 -11.05
N ARG A 275 -7.28 -5.14 -10.46
CA ARG A 275 -8.18 -4.69 -9.38
C ARG A 275 -7.76 -5.15 -8.00
N ALA A 276 -6.60 -5.77 -7.85
CA ALA A 276 -6.14 -6.31 -6.57
C ALA A 276 -6.15 -5.23 -5.47
N THR A 277 -5.67 -4.01 -5.76
CA THR A 277 -5.70 -2.88 -4.83
C THR A 277 -7.12 -2.46 -4.46
N VAL A 278 -8.07 -2.55 -5.39
CA VAL A 278 -9.48 -2.15 -5.15
C VAL A 278 -10.24 -3.24 -4.39
N VAL A 279 -10.00 -4.50 -4.70
CA VAL A 279 -10.62 -5.66 -4.02
C VAL A 279 -10.16 -5.73 -2.57
N GLY A 280 -8.92 -5.32 -2.28
CA GLY A 280 -8.43 -5.13 -0.92
C GLY A 280 -9.19 -4.08 -0.08
N ALA A 281 -10.12 -3.31 -0.66
CA ALA A 281 -10.70 -2.12 -0.04
C ALA A 281 -12.17 -2.31 0.39
N GLY A 282 -12.52 -3.15 1.33
CA GLY A 282 -13.96 -3.19 1.59
C GLY A 282 -14.57 -4.01 2.71
N SER A 283 -13.98 -4.23 3.84
CA SER A 283 -14.73 -4.69 5.01
C SER A 283 -14.59 -3.72 6.18
N HIS A 284 -15.69 -3.57 6.95
CA HIS A 284 -15.68 -2.78 8.17
C HIS A 284 -16.10 -3.65 9.35
N THR A 285 -15.36 -3.55 10.45
CA THR A 285 -15.81 -4.05 11.74
C THR A 285 -15.90 -2.88 12.72
N THR A 286 -16.98 -2.81 13.47
CA THR A 286 -17.11 -1.85 14.55
C THR A 286 -16.82 -2.56 15.85
N ASP A 287 -15.80 -2.11 16.55
CA ASP A 287 -15.42 -2.60 17.85
C ASP A 287 -15.54 -1.49 18.90
N ILE A 288 -15.61 -1.87 20.15
CA ILE A 288 -15.52 -0.95 21.29
C ILE A 288 -14.22 -1.30 22.00
N SER A 289 -13.38 -0.28 22.26
CA SER A 289 -12.15 -0.47 23.02
C SER A 289 -12.45 -1.10 24.38
N GLY A 290 -11.48 -1.78 24.97
CA GLY A 290 -11.52 -2.21 26.34
C GLY A 290 -11.74 -1.04 27.30
N SER A 291 -12.01 -1.34 28.57
CA SER A 291 -12.20 -0.33 29.63
C SER A 291 -10.88 0.26 30.16
N THR A 292 -9.77 -0.23 29.70
CA THR A 292 -8.42 0.15 30.13
C THR A 292 -7.72 1.02 29.09
N ILE A 293 -8.24 2.23 28.87
CA ILE A 293 -7.71 3.19 27.91
C ILE A 293 -7.05 4.38 28.58
N ASP A 294 -6.14 5.03 27.87
CA ASP A 294 -5.59 6.34 28.22
C ASP A 294 -5.60 7.24 26.98
N VAL A 295 -6.42 8.30 27.02
CA VAL A 295 -6.71 9.14 25.85
C VAL A 295 -6.68 10.61 26.21
N SER A 296 -5.99 11.41 25.40
CA SER A 296 -6.12 12.87 25.41
C SER A 296 -7.43 13.26 24.73
N GLN A 297 -8.39 13.82 25.48
CA GLN A 297 -9.79 13.96 25.03
C GLN A 297 -10.00 14.97 23.90
N ASP A 298 -9.21 16.04 23.86
CA ASP A 298 -9.43 17.17 22.95
C ASP A 298 -9.01 16.89 21.49
N ILE A 299 -8.37 15.76 21.24
CA ILE A 299 -7.88 15.37 19.91
C ILE A 299 -8.80 14.41 19.15
N LEU A 300 -9.87 13.95 19.79
CA LEU A 300 -10.85 13.03 19.20
C LEU A 300 -12.10 13.75 18.69
N PRO A 301 -12.76 13.30 17.62
CA PRO A 301 -12.52 12.04 16.90
C PRO A 301 -11.40 12.13 15.88
N MET A 302 -10.77 10.98 15.57
CA MET A 302 -9.82 10.80 14.47
C MET A 302 -10.40 9.86 13.43
N LYS A 303 -10.12 10.11 12.17
CA LYS A 303 -10.60 9.27 11.05
C LYS A 303 -9.45 8.88 10.13
N ASN A 304 -9.59 7.67 9.55
CA ASN A 304 -8.70 7.16 8.51
C ASN A 304 -7.21 7.13 8.91
N VAL A 305 -6.92 6.71 10.13
CA VAL A 305 -5.54 6.57 10.61
C VAL A 305 -5.00 5.20 10.18
N PRO A 306 -3.97 5.12 9.35
CA PRO A 306 -3.37 3.85 8.93
C PRO A 306 -2.64 3.16 10.08
N ILE A 307 -2.61 1.83 10.03
CA ILE A 307 -2.04 0.97 11.05
C ILE A 307 -0.66 0.45 10.62
N LEU A 308 0.35 0.75 11.44
CA LEU A 308 1.65 0.09 11.45
C LEU A 308 1.62 -1.03 12.49
N LYS A 309 1.62 -2.28 12.07
CA LYS A 309 1.58 -3.43 12.99
C LYS A 309 2.96 -4.07 13.17
N LEU A 310 3.29 -4.42 14.42
CA LEU A 310 4.39 -5.34 14.69
C LEU A 310 3.88 -6.78 14.64
N THR A 311 4.67 -7.68 14.05
CA THR A 311 4.39 -9.11 14.06
C THR A 311 4.75 -9.73 15.42
N GLU A 312 4.18 -10.90 15.71
CA GLU A 312 4.55 -11.62 16.95
C GLU A 312 6.04 -12.01 16.98
N GLU A 313 6.63 -12.29 15.82
CA GLU A 313 8.08 -12.59 15.72
C GLU A 313 8.90 -11.35 16.06
N GLU A 314 8.53 -10.18 15.57
CA GLU A 314 9.19 -8.91 15.86
C GLU A 314 9.10 -8.52 17.34
N GLU A 315 7.94 -8.75 17.98
CA GLU A 315 7.75 -8.44 19.40
C GLU A 315 8.50 -9.42 20.32
N ASN A 316 8.56 -10.72 20.01
CA ASN A 316 9.09 -11.75 20.89
C ASN A 316 10.57 -12.03 20.66
N ILE A 317 10.99 -12.20 19.40
CA ILE A 317 12.38 -12.60 19.07
C ILE A 317 13.30 -11.38 18.98
N ASN A 318 12.77 -10.27 18.50
CA ASN A 318 13.55 -9.06 18.23
C ASN A 318 13.25 -7.92 19.22
N PHE A 319 12.81 -8.23 20.46
CA PHE A 319 12.39 -7.20 21.43
C PHE A 319 13.38 -6.03 21.55
N ASN A 320 14.67 -6.28 21.64
CA ASN A 320 15.70 -5.23 21.74
C ASN A 320 15.92 -4.42 20.45
N LYS A 321 15.26 -4.79 19.35
CA LYS A 321 15.33 -4.10 18.05
C LYS A 321 14.00 -3.45 17.65
N ILE A 322 12.99 -3.51 18.50
CA ILE A 322 11.64 -2.97 18.22
C ILE A 322 11.72 -1.52 17.79
N ASP A 323 12.54 -0.69 18.40
CA ASP A 323 12.75 0.71 18.02
C ASP A 323 13.17 0.86 16.55
N LYS A 324 14.11 0.05 16.10
CA LYS A 324 14.60 0.07 14.71
C LYS A 324 13.54 -0.48 13.73
N ILE A 325 12.82 -1.52 14.14
CA ILE A 325 11.75 -2.12 13.33
C ILE A 325 10.64 -1.10 13.12
N ILE A 326 10.17 -0.45 14.18
CA ILE A 326 9.15 0.61 14.09
C ILE A 326 9.64 1.73 13.17
N ALA A 327 10.85 2.25 13.38
CA ALA A 327 11.40 3.35 12.58
C ALA A 327 11.53 2.98 11.09
N ASN A 328 11.83 1.72 10.77
CA ASN A 328 11.89 1.25 9.39
C ASN A 328 10.49 1.09 8.79
N LYS A 329 9.55 0.45 9.50
CA LYS A 329 8.17 0.31 9.03
C LYS A 329 7.44 1.65 8.92
N LEU A 330 7.78 2.64 9.75
CA LEU A 330 7.19 3.97 9.67
C LEU A 330 7.49 4.65 8.31
N LYS A 331 8.60 4.28 7.67
CA LYS A 331 8.93 4.77 6.32
C LYS A 331 7.92 4.33 5.26
N TRP A 332 7.22 3.20 5.46
CA TRP A 332 6.18 2.70 4.53
C TRP A 332 4.97 3.63 4.44
N PHE A 333 4.78 4.47 5.44
CA PHE A 333 3.67 5.43 5.53
C PHE A 333 4.09 6.85 5.15
N ARG A 334 5.33 7.05 4.69
CA ARG A 334 5.78 8.38 4.22
C ARG A 334 5.21 8.67 2.85
N LEU A 335 4.62 9.84 2.75
CA LEU A 335 4.28 10.48 1.48
C LEU A 335 5.42 11.44 1.13
N GLU A 336 5.75 11.60 -0.15
CA GLU A 336 6.89 12.42 -0.59
C GLU A 336 6.82 13.88 -0.10
N ASN A 337 5.62 14.40 0.14
CA ASN A 337 5.40 15.80 0.50
C ASN A 337 4.57 16.01 1.78
N ASP A 338 4.22 14.97 2.52
CA ASP A 338 3.35 15.11 3.69
C ASP A 338 3.66 14.03 4.75
N LYS A 339 3.57 14.43 6.04
CA LYS A 339 3.67 13.49 7.15
C LYS A 339 2.29 12.92 7.43
N GLN A 340 2.14 11.62 7.32
CA GLN A 340 0.90 10.94 7.63
C GLN A 340 0.85 10.55 9.11
N LEU A 341 -0.27 10.84 9.76
CA LEU A 341 -0.57 10.31 11.10
C LEU A 341 -0.68 8.78 11.01
N VAL A 342 0.02 8.05 11.89
CA VAL A 342 0.08 6.59 11.89
C VAL A 342 -0.19 6.07 13.30
N ALA A 343 -0.98 5.00 13.43
CA ALA A 343 -1.18 4.28 14.68
C ALA A 343 -0.26 3.06 14.73
N LEU A 344 0.53 2.94 15.79
CA LEU A 344 1.31 1.74 16.07
C LEU A 344 0.42 0.68 16.70
N ALA A 345 0.40 -0.52 16.15
CA ALA A 345 -0.30 -1.66 16.71
C ALA A 345 0.69 -2.74 17.18
N ILE A 346 0.49 -3.18 18.42
CA ILE A 346 1.26 -4.27 19.04
C ILE A 346 0.30 -5.30 19.63
N LYS A 347 0.73 -6.54 19.72
CA LYS A 347 -0.01 -7.56 20.45
C LYS A 347 0.09 -7.34 21.96
N GLY A 348 1.28 -7.05 22.45
CA GLY A 348 1.57 -6.91 23.87
C GLY A 348 1.51 -8.25 24.63
N LEU A 349 1.76 -8.21 25.92
CA LEU A 349 1.66 -9.40 26.80
C LEU A 349 0.36 -9.39 27.59
N ARG A 350 -0.27 -10.58 27.75
CA ARG A 350 -1.49 -10.72 28.59
C ARG A 350 -1.26 -10.37 30.06
N SER A 351 -0.03 -10.54 30.54
CA SER A 351 0.38 -10.26 31.92
C SER A 351 1.80 -9.70 31.91
N GLY A 352 1.97 -8.52 31.32
CA GLY A 352 3.26 -7.84 31.26
C GLY A 352 3.70 -7.35 32.65
N SER A 353 4.96 -7.61 33.05
CA SER A 353 5.54 -7.01 34.24
C SER A 353 5.68 -5.49 34.05
N PHE A 354 5.71 -4.74 35.16
CA PHE A 354 5.93 -3.28 35.10
C PHE A 354 7.24 -2.94 34.36
N LYS A 355 8.29 -3.77 34.55
CA LYS A 355 9.55 -3.63 33.82
C LYS A 355 9.36 -3.77 32.31
N TYR A 356 8.59 -4.77 31.86
CA TYR A 356 8.29 -4.95 30.44
C TYR A 356 7.59 -3.70 29.87
N ILE A 357 6.62 -3.16 30.59
CA ILE A 357 5.90 -1.96 30.14
C ILE A 357 6.83 -0.75 30.05
N GLN A 358 7.75 -0.59 31.00
CA GLN A 358 8.75 0.47 30.95
C GLN A 358 9.71 0.30 29.76
N ASP A 359 10.15 -0.92 29.51
CA ASP A 359 11.12 -1.19 28.43
C ASP A 359 10.47 -1.04 27.05
N ILE A 360 9.25 -1.59 26.85
CA ILE A 360 8.52 -1.42 25.58
C ILE A 360 8.16 0.04 25.32
N SER A 361 7.78 0.81 26.36
CA SER A 361 7.51 2.25 26.22
C SER A 361 8.72 3.02 25.69
N LYS A 362 9.93 2.73 26.20
CA LYS A 362 11.17 3.37 25.71
C LYS A 362 11.45 3.04 24.25
N LEU A 363 11.23 1.77 23.87
CA LEU A 363 11.42 1.33 22.50
C LEU A 363 10.39 1.96 21.54
N ILE A 364 9.13 2.09 21.97
CA ILE A 364 8.09 2.80 21.20
C ILE A 364 8.47 4.28 21.02
N ILE A 365 8.85 4.98 22.08
CA ILE A 365 9.25 6.39 22.02
C ILE A 365 10.39 6.58 21.02
N LYS A 366 11.40 5.72 21.09
CA LYS A 366 12.56 5.80 20.21
C LYS A 366 12.22 5.43 18.76
N GLY A 367 11.40 4.40 18.54
CA GLY A 367 10.98 3.99 17.21
C GLY A 367 10.02 4.98 16.53
N MET A 368 9.21 5.70 17.33
CA MET A 368 8.26 6.72 16.88
C MET A 368 8.80 8.15 17.03
N GLU A 369 10.12 8.33 17.10
CA GLU A 369 10.78 9.63 17.36
C GLU A 369 10.30 10.74 16.41
N GLU A 370 10.02 10.42 15.15
CA GLU A 370 9.50 11.37 14.17
C GLU A 370 8.11 11.90 14.58
N ILE A 371 7.21 11.02 15.04
CA ILE A 371 5.88 11.39 15.55
C ILE A 371 6.01 12.13 16.90
N ILE A 372 6.92 11.68 17.78
CA ILE A 372 7.15 12.34 19.05
C ILE A 372 7.57 13.80 18.86
N ASN A 373 8.42 14.08 17.88
CA ASN A 373 8.92 15.42 17.57
C ASN A 373 7.98 16.27 16.69
N SER A 374 6.85 15.71 16.23
CA SER A 374 5.82 16.45 15.49
C SER A 374 4.73 17.00 16.44
N ASN A 375 3.74 17.69 15.89
CA ASN A 375 2.53 18.08 16.63
C ASN A 375 1.46 16.99 16.65
N ASP A 376 1.65 15.90 15.91
CA ASP A 376 0.69 14.80 15.81
C ASP A 376 0.66 13.99 17.11
N PRO A 377 -0.46 13.44 17.53
CA PRO A 377 -0.54 12.58 18.70
C PRO A 377 0.17 11.25 18.48
N LEU A 378 0.68 10.66 19.57
CA LEU A 378 1.14 9.28 19.58
C LEU A 378 -0.05 8.35 19.75
N ILE A 379 -0.36 7.52 18.76
CA ILE A 379 -1.46 6.55 18.79
C ILE A 379 -0.88 5.14 18.91
N VAL A 380 -1.28 4.43 19.98
CA VAL A 380 -0.87 3.05 20.23
C VAL A 380 -2.11 2.18 20.44
N ILE A 381 -2.19 1.10 19.67
CA ILE A 381 -3.24 0.09 19.73
C ILE A 381 -2.63 -1.20 20.29
N VAL A 382 -3.29 -1.79 21.28
CA VAL A 382 -2.81 -3.03 21.91
C VAL A 382 -3.87 -4.11 21.80
N GLU A 383 -3.50 -5.30 21.36
CA GLU A 383 -4.45 -6.42 21.28
C GLU A 383 -4.82 -6.94 22.69
N ASN A 384 -3.86 -6.99 23.60
CA ASN A 384 -4.05 -7.43 25.00
C ASN A 384 -4.34 -6.25 25.93
N ASP A 385 -4.98 -6.53 27.08
CA ASP A 385 -5.38 -5.56 28.09
C ASP A 385 -4.17 -4.96 28.84
N MET A 386 -3.59 -3.87 28.31
CA MET A 386 -2.49 -3.15 28.96
C MET A 386 -2.41 -1.66 28.56
N ALA A 387 -3.33 -1.15 27.75
CA ALA A 387 -3.20 0.20 27.18
C ALA A 387 -3.16 1.31 28.24
N LYS A 388 -3.91 1.20 29.31
CA LYS A 388 -3.92 2.22 30.37
C LYS A 388 -2.55 2.38 31.03
N VAL A 389 -1.93 1.27 31.43
CA VAL A 389 -0.61 1.32 32.09
C VAL A 389 0.47 1.74 31.11
N LEU A 390 0.38 1.26 29.86
CA LEU A 390 1.29 1.65 28.79
C LEU A 390 1.17 3.15 28.48
N GLY A 391 -0.05 3.67 28.30
CA GLY A 391 -0.30 5.08 28.02
C GLY A 391 0.19 6.01 29.13
N GLN A 392 -0.08 5.66 30.39
CA GLN A 392 0.42 6.41 31.55
C GLN A 392 1.95 6.38 31.64
N THR A 393 2.57 5.25 31.30
CA THR A 393 4.04 5.12 31.30
C THR A 393 4.64 5.97 30.19
N LEU A 394 4.06 5.95 28.98
CA LEU A 394 4.46 6.81 27.86
C LEU A 394 4.33 8.29 28.22
N LYS A 395 3.21 8.74 28.79
CA LYS A 395 3.01 10.11 29.25
C LYS A 395 4.07 10.53 30.26
N THR A 396 4.36 9.67 31.23
CA THR A 396 5.37 9.93 32.25
C THR A 396 6.77 10.07 31.65
N GLN A 397 7.15 9.17 30.75
CA GLN A 397 8.46 9.21 30.09
C GLN A 397 8.62 10.40 29.13
N LEU A 398 7.51 10.92 28.59
CA LEU A 398 7.46 12.12 27.74
C LEU A 398 7.16 13.40 28.52
N ASN A 399 7.26 13.38 29.87
CA ASN A 399 7.02 14.53 30.76
C ASN A 399 5.66 15.21 30.51
N ASN A 400 4.62 14.46 30.11
CA ASN A 400 3.29 14.94 29.75
C ASN A 400 3.25 16.00 28.62
N ASN A 401 4.29 16.06 27.79
CA ASN A 401 4.40 17.05 26.71
C ASN A 401 3.89 16.53 25.35
N LYS A 402 3.22 15.37 25.34
CA LYS A 402 2.71 14.72 24.13
C LYS A 402 1.29 14.23 24.31
N ASP A 403 0.43 14.54 23.34
CA ASP A 403 -0.89 13.93 23.27
C ASP A 403 -0.74 12.45 22.91
N ILE A 404 -1.44 11.61 23.68
CA ILE A 404 -1.39 10.16 23.53
C ILE A 404 -2.80 9.59 23.47
N VAL A 405 -3.00 8.66 22.53
CA VAL A 405 -4.16 7.78 22.45
C VAL A 405 -3.64 6.35 22.56
N CYS A 406 -3.92 5.72 23.68
CA CYS A 406 -3.57 4.32 23.92
C CYS A 406 -4.85 3.52 24.22
N ILE A 407 -5.17 2.57 23.32
CA ILE A 407 -6.40 1.77 23.38
C ILE A 407 -6.07 0.29 23.27
N ASP A 408 -6.86 -0.56 23.92
CA ASP A 408 -6.67 -2.02 23.88
C ASP A 408 -7.91 -2.79 23.46
N SER A 409 -7.73 -4.12 23.42
CA SER A 409 -8.77 -5.08 23.03
C SER A 409 -9.21 -4.93 21.57
N ILE A 410 -8.37 -4.33 20.74
CA ILE A 410 -8.61 -4.12 19.31
C ILE A 410 -7.64 -4.97 18.50
N LYS A 411 -8.20 -5.81 17.62
CA LYS A 411 -7.45 -6.60 16.65
C LYS A 411 -7.40 -5.89 15.31
N VAL A 412 -6.19 -5.61 14.85
CA VAL A 412 -5.95 -4.98 13.54
C VAL A 412 -4.89 -5.75 12.76
N SER A 413 -4.80 -5.50 11.47
CA SER A 413 -3.79 -6.06 10.56
C SER A 413 -3.02 -4.95 9.85
N ASP A 414 -1.86 -5.28 9.28
CA ASP A 414 -1.15 -4.33 8.40
C ASP A 414 -2.06 -3.90 7.25
N GLY A 415 -2.04 -2.60 6.90
CA GLY A 415 -2.88 -2.04 5.86
C GLY A 415 -4.32 -1.74 6.28
N ASP A 416 -4.70 -2.02 7.54
CA ASP A 416 -5.96 -1.52 8.09
C ASP A 416 -5.88 -0.02 8.35
N TYR A 417 -7.06 0.61 8.40
CA TYR A 417 -7.27 1.98 8.86
C TYR A 417 -8.21 1.97 10.05
N ILE A 418 -8.04 2.92 10.94
CA ILE A 418 -8.87 3.03 12.15
C ILE A 418 -9.50 4.42 12.25
N ASP A 419 -10.79 4.44 12.59
CA ASP A 419 -11.46 5.63 13.12
C ASP A 419 -11.61 5.48 14.62
N ILE A 420 -11.25 6.51 15.36
CA ILE A 420 -11.37 6.56 16.81
C ILE A 420 -12.39 7.63 17.14
N GLY A 421 -13.53 7.23 17.68
CA GLY A 421 -14.62 8.12 18.01
C GLY A 421 -14.38 8.92 19.29
N LYS A 422 -15.35 9.77 19.65
CA LYS A 422 -15.30 10.50 20.92
C LYS A 422 -15.46 9.54 22.11
N PRO A 423 -14.78 9.80 23.23
CA PRO A 423 -14.90 8.98 24.42
C PRO A 423 -16.35 8.90 24.93
N LEU A 424 -16.75 7.71 25.35
CA LEU A 424 -18.05 7.41 25.95
C LEU A 424 -17.86 7.00 27.41
N ALA A 425 -18.97 6.92 28.18
CA ALA A 425 -18.97 6.48 29.58
C ALA A 425 -17.92 7.22 30.45
N GLU A 426 -17.94 8.54 30.43
CA GLU A 426 -17.01 9.39 31.18
C GLU A 426 -15.52 9.16 30.85
N GLY A 427 -15.24 8.87 29.57
CA GLY A 427 -13.86 8.68 29.10
C GLY A 427 -13.31 7.26 29.30
N LYS A 428 -14.17 6.29 29.66
CA LYS A 428 -13.72 4.91 29.95
C LYS A 428 -13.56 4.04 28.71
N VAL A 429 -14.30 4.35 27.63
CA VAL A 429 -14.26 3.60 26.37
C VAL A 429 -14.33 4.54 25.17
N VAL A 430 -13.76 4.15 24.05
CA VAL A 430 -13.92 4.84 22.77
C VAL A 430 -14.50 3.87 21.73
N PRO A 431 -15.47 4.30 20.92
CA PRO A 431 -15.90 3.53 19.77
C PRO A 431 -14.79 3.56 18.72
N VAL A 432 -14.54 2.40 18.15
CA VAL A 432 -13.48 2.20 17.16
C VAL A 432 -14.08 1.52 15.95
N ILE A 433 -13.83 2.07 14.76
CA ILE A 433 -14.19 1.44 13.50
C ILE A 433 -12.89 1.00 12.84
N ILE A 434 -12.72 -0.30 12.68
CA ILE A 434 -11.61 -0.86 11.91
C ILE A 434 -12.09 -0.98 10.46
N LYS A 435 -11.37 -0.31 9.59
CA LYS A 435 -11.60 -0.32 8.16
C LYS A 435 -10.51 -1.18 7.54
N THR A 436 -10.82 -2.45 7.42
CA THR A 436 -9.93 -3.38 6.74
C THR A 436 -10.07 -3.16 5.24
N LEU A 437 -8.98 -2.77 4.61
CA LEU A 437 -8.91 -2.70 3.15
C LEU A 437 -8.75 -4.12 2.55
N LEU A 438 -9.40 -5.12 3.15
CA LEU A 438 -9.28 -6.53 2.76
C LEU A 438 -10.63 -7.24 2.83
N PHE A 439 -10.92 -8.03 1.80
CA PHE A 439 -11.95 -9.07 1.88
C PHE A 439 -11.28 -10.37 2.36
N ASN A 440 -11.63 -10.84 3.55
CA ASN A 440 -11.41 -12.22 3.90
C ASN A 440 -12.53 -13.05 3.23
N ASN A 441 -12.17 -13.90 2.31
CA ASN A 441 -13.04 -14.98 1.81
C ASN A 441 -13.31 -16.01 2.90
#